data_146c5da2eba3a5df7c70d659cdeeca4d
#
_entry.id   146c5da2eba3a5df7c70d659cdeeca4d
#
_cell.length_a   1.000
_cell.length_b   1.000
_cell.length_c   1.000
_cell.angle_alpha   90.00
_cell.angle_beta   90.00
_cell.angle_gamma   90.00
#
_symmetry.space_group_name_H-M   'P 1'
#
loop_
_entity.id
_entity.type
_entity.pdbx_description
1 polymer ?
#
loop_
_entity_poly.entity_id
_entity_poly.type
_entity_poly.pdbx_seq_one_letter_code
_entity_poly.pdbx_strand_id
1 'polypeptide(L)' 'MELYVARDKDGILTLFPCKPYCSESGIWYGETDGRDLVLKKDMLPEVTFENSPQKIEIALIK' A
#
# COMPACT_ATOMS: atom_id res chain seq x y z
N MET A 1 -5.16 -1.82 14.46
CA MET A 1 -3.90 -2.13 13.74
C MET A 1 -3.71 -1.13 12.63
N GLU A 2 -2.58 -0.48 12.60
CA GLU A 2 -2.28 0.49 11.56
C GLU A 2 -1.49 -0.18 10.44
N LEU A 3 -1.96 0.02 9.21
CA LEU A 3 -1.31 -0.49 8.02
C LEU A 3 -1.19 0.65 7.01
N TYR A 4 -0.44 0.40 5.96
CA TYR A 4 -0.27 1.37 4.89
C TYR A 4 -0.61 0.72 3.56
N VAL A 5 -1.21 1.50 2.66
CA VAL A 5 -1.44 1.07 1.29
C VAL A 5 -0.76 2.06 0.36
N ALA A 6 -0.22 1.56 -0.72
CA ALA A 6 0.41 2.41 -1.73
C ALA A 6 0.16 1.84 -3.11
N ARG A 7 -0.07 2.72 -4.06
CA ARG A 7 -0.28 2.33 -5.45
C ARG A 7 0.95 2.71 -6.26
N ASP A 8 1.50 1.72 -6.95
CA ASP A 8 2.63 1.93 -7.85
C ASP A 8 2.20 2.72 -9.08
N LYS A 9 3.16 3.29 -9.77
CA LYS A 9 2.90 4.08 -10.97
C LYS A 9 2.19 3.27 -12.04
N ASP A 10 2.40 1.95 -12.07
CA ASP A 10 1.74 1.04 -13.02
C ASP A 10 0.36 0.57 -12.57
N GLY A 11 -0.11 1.01 -11.40
CA GLY A 11 -1.44 0.70 -10.91
C GLY A 11 -1.53 -0.43 -9.89
N ILE A 12 -0.43 -1.09 -9.59
CA ILE A 12 -0.43 -2.17 -8.60
C ILE A 12 -0.59 -1.59 -7.20
N LEU A 13 -1.56 -2.12 -6.46
CA LEU A 13 -1.86 -1.69 -5.09
C LEU A 13 -1.30 -2.72 -4.12
N THR A 14 -0.54 -2.25 -3.13
CA THR A 14 0.09 -3.14 -2.15
C THR A 14 -0.22 -2.66 -0.75
N LEU A 15 -0.47 -3.62 0.14
CA LEU A 15 -0.69 -3.39 1.57
C LEU A 15 0.61 -3.69 2.30
N PHE A 16 1.05 -2.73 3.13
CA PHE A 16 2.30 -2.85 3.87
C PHE A 16 2.05 -2.78 5.38
N PRO A 17 2.72 -3.62 6.17
CA PRO A 17 2.61 -3.54 7.64
C PRO A 17 3.36 -2.36 8.24
N CYS A 18 4.24 -1.71 7.48
CA CYS A 18 4.98 -0.54 7.91
C CYS A 18 5.03 0.46 6.76
N LYS A 19 5.48 1.68 7.06
CA LYS A 19 5.49 2.75 6.05
C LYS A 19 6.42 2.39 4.89
N PRO A 20 5.91 2.35 3.65
CA PRO A 20 6.75 2.04 2.49
C PRO A 20 7.49 3.26 1.97
N TYR A 21 8.43 2.99 1.07
CA TYR A 21 9.22 4.01 0.38
C TYR A 21 8.99 3.89 -1.11
N CYS A 22 9.07 5.01 -1.82
CA CYS A 22 8.91 5.02 -3.27
C CYS A 22 10.29 5.02 -3.94
N SER A 23 10.48 4.10 -4.89
CA SER A 23 11.69 4.07 -5.69
C SER A 23 11.64 5.11 -6.80
N GLU A 24 12.78 5.35 -7.44
CA GLU A 24 12.83 6.28 -8.57
C GLU A 24 11.98 5.81 -9.74
N SER A 25 11.76 4.51 -9.86
CA SER A 25 10.94 3.96 -10.95
C SER A 25 9.44 4.00 -10.67
N GLY A 26 9.03 4.53 -9.50
CA GLY A 26 7.61 4.64 -9.17
C GLY A 26 7.02 3.38 -8.58
N ILE A 27 7.85 2.57 -7.92
CA ILE A 27 7.40 1.35 -7.24
C ILE A 27 7.57 1.54 -5.75
N TRP A 28 6.51 1.26 -4.99
CA TRP A 28 6.55 1.33 -3.53
C TRP A 28 7.08 0.02 -2.97
N TYR A 29 7.93 0.12 -1.96
CA TYR A 29 8.51 -1.04 -1.30
C TYR A 29 8.71 -0.74 0.17
N GLY A 30 8.85 -1.79 0.97
CA GLY A 30 9.06 -1.65 2.41
C GLY A 30 9.88 -2.79 2.96
N GLU A 31 10.42 -2.59 4.15
CA GLU A 31 11.16 -3.62 4.88
C GLU A 31 10.16 -4.49 5.62
N THR A 32 9.48 -5.36 4.91
CA THR A 32 8.33 -6.12 5.41
C THR A 32 8.64 -7.59 5.64
N ASP A 33 9.85 -8.06 5.31
CA ASP A 33 10.21 -9.48 5.36
C ASP A 33 9.22 -10.36 4.60
N GLY A 34 8.71 -9.85 3.46
CA GLY A 34 7.77 -10.58 2.64
C GLY A 34 6.33 -10.56 3.15
N ARG A 35 6.00 -9.72 4.13
CA ARG A 35 4.65 -9.64 4.69
C ARG A 35 3.75 -8.63 3.99
N ASP A 36 4.25 -7.97 2.95
CA ASP A 36 3.42 -7.11 2.12
C ASP A 36 2.48 -7.96 1.27
N LEU A 37 1.31 -7.42 0.97
CA LEU A 37 0.28 -8.14 0.25
C LEU A 37 -0.20 -7.32 -0.94
N VAL A 38 -0.12 -7.90 -2.14
CA VAL A 38 -0.63 -7.26 -3.34
C VAL A 38 -2.15 -7.44 -3.38
N LEU A 39 -2.86 -6.33 -3.52
CA LEU A 39 -4.32 -6.31 -3.58
C LEU A 39 -4.77 -6.24 -5.05
N LYS A 40 -6.07 -6.43 -5.27
CA LYS A 40 -6.63 -6.27 -6.62
C LYS A 40 -6.53 -4.82 -7.06
N LYS A 41 -6.24 -4.59 -8.33
CA LYS A 41 -6.06 -3.24 -8.86
C LYS A 41 -7.30 -2.36 -8.71
N ASP A 42 -8.48 -2.95 -8.70
CA ASP A 42 -9.74 -2.22 -8.59
C ASP A 42 -10.15 -1.91 -7.17
N MET A 43 -9.41 -2.40 -6.18
CA MET A 43 -9.67 -2.08 -4.78
C MET A 43 -9.15 -0.67 -4.46
N LEU A 44 -9.86 0.01 -3.57
CA LEU A 44 -9.46 1.33 -3.05
C LEU A 44 -9.07 2.29 -4.18
N PRO A 45 -9.99 2.60 -5.10
CA PRO A 45 -9.67 3.47 -6.24
C PRO A 45 -9.27 4.89 -5.81
N GLU A 46 -9.60 5.29 -4.59
CA GLU A 46 -9.20 6.58 -4.05
C GLU A 46 -7.71 6.65 -3.71
N VAL A 47 -7.02 5.49 -3.62
CA VAL A 47 -5.58 5.46 -3.39
C VAL A 47 -4.89 5.49 -4.75
N THR A 48 -4.15 6.57 -5.01
CA THR A 48 -3.44 6.78 -6.27
C THR A 48 -1.94 6.80 -6.02
N PHE A 49 -1.15 6.78 -7.10
CA PHE A 49 0.29 6.93 -6.97
C PHE A 49 0.64 8.26 -6.31
N GLU A 50 -0.05 9.34 -6.72
CA GLU A 50 0.25 10.69 -6.26
C GLU A 50 -0.06 10.90 -4.79
N ASN A 51 -1.06 10.21 -4.23
CA ASN A 51 -1.41 10.38 -2.82
C ASN A 51 -0.90 9.25 -1.93
N SER A 52 -0.10 8.33 -2.50
CA SER A 52 0.50 7.25 -1.72
C SER A 52 1.70 7.75 -0.91
N PRO A 53 2.00 7.12 0.21
CA PRO A 53 1.22 6.05 0.83
C PRO A 53 0.07 6.61 1.67
N GLN A 54 -0.97 5.79 1.87
CA GLN A 54 -2.09 6.15 2.74
C GLN A 54 -2.06 5.23 3.96
N LYS A 55 -2.26 5.82 5.12
CA LYS A 55 -2.35 5.07 6.35
C LYS A 55 -3.79 4.61 6.54
N ILE A 56 -3.97 3.33 6.83
CA ILE A 56 -5.29 2.78 7.09
C ILE A 56 -5.30 2.09 8.45
N GLU A 57 -6.47 1.97 9.01
CA GLU A 57 -6.64 1.27 10.27
C GLU A 57 -7.61 0.11 10.06
N ILE A 58 -7.25 -1.05 10.57
CA ILE A 58 -8.09 -2.24 10.51
C ILE A 58 -8.59 -2.54 11.90
N ALA A 59 -9.92 -2.66 12.03
CA ALA A 59 -10.56 -3.02 13.28
C ALA A 59 -11.37 -4.30 13.08
N LEU A 60 -11.36 -5.14 14.11
CA LEU A 60 -12.16 -6.35 14.09
C LEU A 60 -13.59 -6.00 14.48
N ILE A 61 -14.53 -6.29 13.60
CA ILE A 61 -15.95 -6.08 13.85
C ILE A 61 -16.56 -7.42 14.21
N LYS A 62 -17.23 -7.45 15.36
CA LYS A 62 -17.88 -8.66 15.85
C LYS A 62 -19.38 -8.55 15.75
#